data_5c02fa708d2c7bf80bada66c3d6ca533
#
_entry.id   5c02fa708d2c7bf80bada66c3d6ca533
#
_cell.length_a   1.000
_cell.length_b   1.000
_cell.length_c   1.000
_cell.angle_alpha   90.00
_cell.angle_beta   90.00
_cell.angle_gamma   90.00
#
_symmetry.space_group_name_H-M   'P 1'
#
loop_
_entity.id
_entity.type
_entity.pdbx_description
1 polymer ?
#
loop_
_entity_poly.entity_id
_entity_poly.type
_entity_poly.pdbx_seq_one_letter_code
_entity_poly.pdbx_strand_id
1 'polypeptide(L)'
;FRSIGLAWRGDHAKIVFDMDDPMGQSSCVACGECVQACPTGALMPAREVALPEPDRQVDSVCPFCGVGCQLTFNVREDRIAFVEGRDGPANHGRLCVKGRYGFDYVHHPHRLTKPLVRRLDAPKSGDFSMDPERVLEVFREASWEEALELAGAGLRQIRDTHGKYALAD
;
A
#
# COMPACT_ATOMS: atom_id res chain seq x y z
N PHE A 1 -5.35 13.37 15.52
CA PHE A 1 -6.65 12.85 15.94
C PHE A 1 -6.52 12.25 17.33
N ARG A 2 -7.38 12.60 18.25
CA ARG A 2 -7.46 12.02 19.60
C ARG A 2 -8.82 11.36 19.77
N SER A 3 -9.06 10.30 19.01
CA SER A 3 -10.31 9.54 19.09
C SER A 3 -10.33 8.50 20.21
N ILE A 4 -9.22 8.31 20.91
CA ILE A 4 -9.11 7.38 22.05
C ILE A 4 -8.62 8.14 23.29
N GLY A 5 -9.21 7.88 24.43
CA GLY A 5 -8.87 8.50 25.70
C GLY A 5 -9.28 7.70 26.90
N LEU A 6 -8.88 8.16 28.08
CA LEU A 6 -9.32 7.63 29.36
C LEU A 6 -10.48 8.50 29.86
N ALA A 7 -11.63 7.90 30.09
CA ALA A 7 -12.77 8.54 30.70
C ALA A 7 -12.97 8.05 32.15
N TRP A 8 -13.58 8.93 32.95
CA TRP A 8 -13.89 8.74 34.39
C TRP A 8 -12.62 8.49 35.23
N ARG A 9 -12.80 8.11 36.48
CA ARG A 9 -11.74 7.79 37.42
C ARG A 9 -12.16 6.77 38.44
N GLY A 10 -11.19 6.20 39.16
CA GLY A 10 -11.43 5.13 40.14
C GLY A 10 -11.81 3.83 39.43
N ASP A 11 -12.73 3.09 40.01
CA ASP A 11 -13.22 1.82 39.50
C ASP A 11 -14.07 1.94 38.23
N HIS A 12 -14.51 3.16 37.91
CA HIS A 12 -15.25 3.46 36.68
C HIS A 12 -14.33 3.88 35.50
N ALA A 13 -13.02 4.03 35.74
CA ALA A 13 -12.09 4.44 34.67
C ALA A 13 -12.05 3.43 33.54
N LYS A 14 -12.26 3.88 32.30
CA LYS A 14 -12.16 3.02 31.11
C LYS A 14 -11.61 3.77 29.90
N ILE A 15 -11.07 3.02 28.97
CA ILE A 15 -10.71 3.54 27.63
C ILE A 15 -11.98 3.72 26.82
N VAL A 16 -12.14 4.88 26.23
CA VAL A 16 -13.29 5.26 25.40
C VAL A 16 -12.83 5.79 24.05
N PHE A 17 -13.70 5.67 23.07
CA PHE A 17 -13.56 6.36 21.78
C PHE A 17 -14.57 7.52 21.75
N ASP A 18 -14.07 8.71 21.36
CA ASP A 18 -14.84 9.97 21.36
C ASP A 18 -15.62 10.18 22.69
N MET A 19 -16.95 10.12 22.66
CA MET A 19 -17.83 10.29 23.82
C MET A 19 -18.38 8.97 24.38
N ASP A 20 -17.59 7.90 24.27
CA ASP A 20 -17.95 6.50 24.58
C ASP A 20 -18.70 5.78 23.45
N ASP A 21 -18.42 6.21 22.21
CA ASP A 21 -18.96 5.58 21.02
C ASP A 21 -18.26 4.25 20.73
N PRO A 22 -18.93 3.29 20.07
CA PRO A 22 -18.24 2.14 19.47
C PRO A 22 -17.18 2.60 18.48
N MET A 23 -15.99 1.96 18.47
CA MET A 23 -14.87 2.36 17.59
C MET A 23 -15.28 2.55 16.13
N GLY A 24 -16.11 1.67 15.58
CA GLY A 24 -16.58 1.74 14.19
C GLY A 24 -17.56 2.89 13.90
N GLN A 25 -18.06 3.59 14.92
CA GLN A 25 -18.95 4.76 14.80
C GLN A 25 -18.27 6.04 15.29
N SER A 26 -17.03 5.94 15.75
CA SER A 26 -16.23 7.06 16.26
C SER A 26 -15.49 7.79 15.12
N SER A 27 -14.82 8.89 15.46
CA SER A 27 -13.93 9.61 14.54
C SER A 27 -12.62 8.87 14.22
N CYS A 28 -12.50 7.59 14.58
CA CYS A 28 -11.35 6.76 14.35
C CYS A 28 -11.10 6.58 12.84
N VAL A 29 -9.89 6.92 12.39
CA VAL A 29 -9.46 6.77 10.98
C VAL A 29 -8.70 5.47 10.72
N ALA A 30 -8.77 4.51 11.63
CA ALA A 30 -8.13 3.20 11.53
C ALA A 30 -6.61 3.26 11.22
N CYS A 31 -5.89 4.23 11.78
CA CYS A 31 -4.45 4.41 11.51
C CYS A 31 -3.55 3.33 12.13
N GLY A 32 -4.04 2.59 13.13
CA GLY A 32 -3.30 1.53 13.82
C GLY A 32 -2.32 1.99 14.89
N GLU A 33 -2.26 3.28 15.23
CA GLU A 33 -1.35 3.79 16.28
C GLU A 33 -1.65 3.19 17.67
N CYS A 34 -2.93 3.05 18.02
CA CYS A 34 -3.33 2.42 19.26
C CYS A 34 -2.97 0.93 19.31
N VAL A 35 -3.03 0.24 18.17
CA VAL A 35 -2.62 -1.17 18.05
C VAL A 35 -1.15 -1.33 18.36
N GLN A 36 -0.27 -0.56 17.69
CA GLN A 36 1.17 -0.69 17.92
C GLN A 36 1.65 -0.10 19.27
N ALA A 37 0.82 0.70 19.93
CA ALA A 37 1.10 1.21 21.26
C ALA A 37 0.60 0.30 22.38
N CYS A 38 -0.30 -0.64 22.08
CA CYS A 38 -0.92 -1.52 23.07
C CYS A 38 0.03 -2.68 23.43
N PRO A 39 0.58 -2.72 24.67
CA PRO A 39 1.54 -3.77 25.04
C PRO A 39 0.87 -5.12 25.37
N THR A 40 -0.44 -5.14 25.49
CA THR A 40 -1.20 -6.31 25.97
C THR A 40 -1.96 -7.04 24.85
N GLY A 41 -1.94 -6.50 23.62
CA GLY A 41 -2.74 -7.05 22.51
C GLY A 41 -4.25 -6.85 22.66
N ALA A 42 -4.70 -6.00 23.59
CA ALA A 42 -6.13 -5.71 23.77
C ALA A 42 -6.73 -4.97 22.55
N LEU A 43 -5.90 -4.28 21.78
CA LEU A 43 -6.28 -3.64 20.52
C LEU A 43 -5.54 -4.37 19.39
N MET A 44 -6.31 -4.98 18.51
CA MET A 44 -5.81 -5.76 17.38
C MET A 44 -6.59 -5.38 16.11
N PRO A 45 -5.96 -5.46 14.93
CA PRO A 45 -6.70 -5.40 13.68
C PRO A 45 -7.69 -6.58 13.59
N ALA A 46 -8.92 -6.30 13.19
CA ALA A 46 -9.94 -7.37 13.10
C ALA A 46 -9.55 -8.52 12.16
N ARG A 47 -8.73 -8.22 11.14
CA ARG A 47 -8.22 -9.21 10.18
C ARG A 47 -7.15 -10.14 10.78
N GLU A 48 -6.51 -9.74 11.87
CA GLU A 48 -5.41 -10.48 12.49
C GLU A 48 -5.87 -11.34 13.67
N VAL A 49 -7.13 -11.19 14.10
CA VAL A 49 -7.69 -11.98 15.18
C VAL A 49 -7.74 -13.45 14.78
N ALA A 50 -7.10 -14.30 15.58
CA ALA A 50 -7.03 -15.75 15.37
C ALA A 50 -6.37 -16.19 14.04
N LEU A 51 -5.51 -15.34 13.44
CA LEU A 51 -4.68 -15.80 12.35
C LEU A 51 -3.71 -16.89 12.85
N PRO A 52 -3.57 -17.97 12.10
CA PRO A 52 -2.51 -18.96 12.39
C PRO A 52 -1.12 -18.35 12.15
N GLU A 53 -0.11 -18.98 12.72
CA GLU A 53 1.29 -18.62 12.54
C GLU A 53 1.65 -18.49 11.04
N PRO A 54 2.47 -17.52 10.66
CA PRO A 54 2.92 -17.37 9.27
C PRO A 54 3.88 -18.54 8.89
N ASP A 55 3.83 -18.93 7.63
CA ASP A 55 4.73 -19.95 7.08
C ASP A 55 6.17 -19.44 6.98
N ARG A 56 6.31 -18.13 6.72
CA ARG A 56 7.61 -17.44 6.62
C ARG A 56 7.48 -15.95 6.89
N GLN A 57 8.60 -15.37 7.28
CA GLN A 57 8.77 -13.94 7.45
C GLN A 57 9.77 -13.41 6.42
N VAL A 58 9.48 -12.26 5.83
CA VAL A 58 10.34 -11.62 4.84
C VAL A 58 10.58 -10.17 5.24
N ASP A 59 11.82 -9.87 5.58
CA ASP A 59 12.25 -8.51 5.90
C ASP A 59 12.37 -7.68 4.63
N SER A 60 11.86 -6.45 4.69
CA SER A 60 11.83 -5.55 3.54
C SER A 60 11.76 -4.08 3.97
N VAL A 61 11.63 -3.22 2.98
CA VAL A 61 11.42 -1.78 3.12
C VAL A 61 10.04 -1.42 2.60
N CYS A 62 9.35 -0.53 3.30
CA CYS A 62 8.02 -0.07 2.92
C CYS A 62 8.04 0.59 1.52
N PRO A 63 7.16 0.18 0.59
CA PRO A 63 7.19 0.67 -0.79
C PRO A 63 6.43 1.98 -1.02
N PHE A 64 5.77 2.56 0.00
CA PHE A 64 4.80 3.64 -0.22
C PHE A 64 5.40 5.05 -0.28
N CYS A 65 6.48 5.31 0.43
CA CYS A 65 7.12 6.63 0.38
C CYS A 65 8.63 6.54 0.66
N GLY A 66 9.34 7.67 0.47
CA GLY A 66 10.79 7.74 0.60
C GLY A 66 11.33 7.72 2.04
N VAL A 67 10.50 7.59 3.06
CA VAL A 67 10.95 7.50 4.46
C VAL A 67 11.80 6.25 4.70
N GLY A 68 11.51 5.15 3.96
CA GLY A 68 12.30 3.92 4.06
C GLY A 68 12.05 3.12 5.34
N CYS A 69 10.83 3.16 5.87
CA CYS A 69 10.45 2.37 7.04
C CYS A 69 10.75 0.89 6.81
N GLN A 70 11.43 0.27 7.75
CA GLN A 70 11.69 -1.16 7.73
C GLN A 70 10.47 -1.92 8.26
N LEU A 71 10.14 -3.02 7.60
CA LEU A 71 8.99 -3.86 7.92
C LEU A 71 9.30 -5.34 7.67
N THR A 72 8.47 -6.19 8.27
CA THR A 72 8.46 -7.63 8.04
C THR A 72 7.11 -8.04 7.48
N PHE A 73 7.11 -8.64 6.30
CA PHE A 73 5.93 -9.30 5.76
C PHE A 73 5.78 -10.69 6.37
N ASN A 74 4.66 -10.93 7.01
CA ASN A 74 4.27 -12.24 7.51
C ASN A 74 3.45 -12.94 6.42
N VAL A 75 4.02 -13.99 5.83
CA VAL A 75 3.48 -14.68 4.65
C VAL A 75 2.89 -16.02 5.05
N ARG A 76 1.70 -16.32 4.54
CA ARG A 76 1.01 -17.59 4.68
C ARG A 76 0.39 -18.01 3.35
N GLU A 77 0.57 -19.26 2.97
CA GLU A 77 0.03 -19.79 1.71
C GLU A 77 0.39 -18.90 0.51
N ASP A 78 1.65 -18.44 0.48
CA ASP A 78 2.20 -17.52 -0.50
C ASP A 78 1.48 -16.16 -0.62
N ARG A 79 0.72 -15.76 0.41
CA ARG A 79 0.05 -14.46 0.51
C ARG A 79 0.53 -13.70 1.74
N ILE A 80 0.61 -12.38 1.65
CA ILE A 80 0.89 -11.53 2.80
C ILE A 80 -0.36 -11.55 3.70
N ALA A 81 -0.20 -12.09 4.91
CA ALA A 81 -1.26 -12.17 5.90
C ALA A 81 -1.36 -10.87 6.71
N PHE A 82 -0.22 -10.37 7.19
CA PHE A 82 -0.11 -9.10 7.92
C PHE A 82 1.31 -8.54 7.83
N VAL A 83 1.49 -7.29 8.29
CA VAL A 83 2.77 -6.58 8.23
C VAL A 83 3.09 -5.98 9.59
N GLU A 84 4.31 -6.17 10.03
CA GLU A 84 4.85 -5.61 11.27
C GLU A 84 5.96 -4.61 10.98
N GLY A 85 6.07 -3.60 11.84
CA GLY A 85 7.20 -2.67 11.81
C GLY A 85 8.44 -3.34 12.38
N ARG A 86 9.52 -3.39 11.59
CA ARG A 86 10.84 -3.81 12.06
C ARG A 86 11.61 -2.58 12.56
N ASP A 87 12.45 -2.75 13.57
CA ASP A 87 13.29 -1.66 14.06
C ASP A 87 14.27 -1.20 12.99
N GLY A 88 14.16 0.06 12.63
CA GLY A 88 14.99 0.71 11.64
C GLY A 88 15.17 2.19 11.95
N PRO A 89 16.23 2.83 11.43
CA PRO A 89 16.59 4.19 11.82
C PRO A 89 15.52 5.24 11.50
N ALA A 90 14.64 4.95 10.53
CA ALA A 90 13.59 5.87 10.11
C ALA A 90 12.26 5.67 10.84
N ASN A 91 12.00 4.51 11.40
CA ASN A 91 10.66 4.16 11.90
C ASN A 91 10.62 3.57 13.31
N HIS A 92 11.75 3.10 13.86
CA HIS A 92 11.85 2.57 15.25
C HIS A 92 10.72 1.57 15.57
N GLY A 93 10.52 0.61 14.69
CA GLY A 93 9.46 -0.42 14.82
C GLY A 93 8.04 0.05 14.49
N ARG A 94 7.83 1.33 14.16
CA ARG A 94 6.50 1.88 13.88
C ARG A 94 6.20 1.92 12.39
N LEU A 95 4.92 1.78 12.05
CA LEU A 95 4.40 1.94 10.70
C LEU A 95 3.20 2.88 10.69
N CYS A 96 3.10 3.72 9.67
CA CYS A 96 1.87 4.44 9.38
C CYS A 96 0.81 3.49 8.80
N VAL A 97 -0.40 3.99 8.62
CA VAL A 97 -1.54 3.23 8.07
C VAL A 97 -1.21 2.53 6.74
N LYS A 98 -0.45 3.18 5.84
CA LYS A 98 -0.09 2.60 4.54
C LYS A 98 0.85 1.41 4.71
N GLY A 99 1.93 1.56 5.48
CA GLY A 99 2.89 0.49 5.72
C GLY A 99 2.26 -0.72 6.40
N ARG A 100 1.32 -0.47 7.33
CA ARG A 100 0.66 -1.51 8.11
C ARG A 100 -0.43 -2.25 7.33
N TYR A 101 -1.29 -1.54 6.60
CA TYR A 101 -2.51 -2.09 6.02
C TYR A 101 -2.57 -2.02 4.49
N GLY A 102 -1.64 -1.32 3.85
CA GLY A 102 -1.71 -1.05 2.42
C GLY A 102 -1.25 -2.19 1.51
N PHE A 103 -0.94 -3.37 2.02
CA PHE A 103 -0.37 -4.48 1.24
C PHE A 103 -1.39 -5.24 0.39
N ASP A 104 -2.68 -4.99 0.53
CA ASP A 104 -3.75 -5.68 -0.20
C ASP A 104 -3.58 -5.61 -1.73
N TYR A 105 -2.97 -4.52 -2.25
CA TYR A 105 -2.74 -4.35 -3.68
C TYR A 105 -1.84 -5.44 -4.29
N VAL A 106 -0.96 -6.05 -3.50
CA VAL A 106 -0.03 -7.09 -3.99
C VAL A 106 -0.78 -8.28 -4.57
N HIS A 107 -1.92 -8.61 -3.95
CA HIS A 107 -2.75 -9.76 -4.34
C HIS A 107 -4.08 -9.36 -4.98
N HIS A 108 -4.21 -8.08 -5.38
CA HIS A 108 -5.44 -7.59 -5.98
C HIS A 108 -5.63 -8.18 -7.38
N PRO A 109 -6.85 -8.65 -7.76
CA PRO A 109 -7.12 -9.25 -9.07
C PRO A 109 -6.75 -8.35 -10.26
N HIS A 110 -6.91 -7.03 -10.11
CA HIS A 110 -6.59 -6.04 -11.15
C HIS A 110 -5.12 -5.60 -11.13
N ARG A 111 -4.26 -6.22 -10.32
CA ARG A 111 -2.84 -5.90 -10.33
C ARG A 111 -2.22 -6.28 -11.65
N LEU A 112 -1.59 -5.33 -12.30
CA LEU A 112 -0.81 -5.59 -13.50
C LEU A 112 0.48 -6.33 -13.13
N THR A 113 0.68 -7.51 -13.72
CA THR A 113 1.88 -8.35 -13.50
C THR A 113 2.77 -8.42 -14.73
N LYS A 114 2.30 -7.86 -15.85
CA LYS A 114 3.04 -7.75 -17.11
C LYS A 114 3.00 -6.31 -17.61
N PRO A 115 3.97 -5.87 -18.40
CA PRO A 115 3.91 -4.59 -19.08
C PRO A 115 2.71 -4.53 -20.02
N LEU A 116 2.12 -3.35 -20.12
CA LEU A 116 1.04 -3.08 -21.05
C LEU A 116 1.50 -2.07 -22.11
N VAL A 117 1.34 -2.42 -23.36
CA VAL A 117 1.62 -1.54 -24.51
C VAL A 117 0.31 -1.15 -25.16
N ARG A 118 0.13 0.16 -25.42
CA ARG A 118 -1.07 0.67 -26.11
C ARG A 118 -1.19 0.05 -27.50
N ARG A 119 -2.40 -0.39 -27.86
CA ARG A 119 -2.70 -0.84 -29.20
C ARG A 119 -2.58 0.31 -30.20
N LEU A 120 -2.08 0.04 -31.40
CA LEU A 120 -1.86 1.07 -32.42
C LEU A 120 -3.16 1.73 -32.92
N ASP A 121 -4.24 1.00 -32.89
CA ASP A 121 -5.61 1.42 -33.27
C ASP A 121 -6.36 2.11 -32.13
N ALA A 122 -5.83 2.08 -30.91
CA ALA A 122 -6.47 2.71 -29.76
C ALA A 122 -6.21 4.23 -29.75
N PRO A 123 -7.27 5.07 -29.69
CA PRO A 123 -7.12 6.51 -29.69
C PRO A 123 -6.40 7.01 -28.44
N LYS A 124 -5.55 8.01 -28.57
CA LYS A 124 -4.98 8.76 -27.45
C LYS A 124 -5.96 9.86 -27.09
N SER A 125 -7.04 9.54 -26.39
CA SER A 125 -7.96 10.54 -25.86
C SER A 125 -7.38 11.18 -24.58
N GLY A 126 -7.77 12.44 -24.30
CA GLY A 126 -7.44 13.11 -23.04
C GLY A 126 -8.33 12.66 -21.85
N ASP A 127 -9.34 11.86 -22.10
CA ASP A 127 -10.20 11.27 -21.08
C ASP A 127 -9.56 9.95 -20.58
N PHE A 128 -8.99 10.01 -19.39
CA PHE A 128 -8.31 8.87 -18.75
C PHE A 128 -9.21 8.14 -17.76
N SER A 129 -10.51 8.32 -17.80
CA SER A 129 -11.42 7.51 -16.99
C SER A 129 -11.43 6.07 -17.55
N MET A 130 -10.45 5.30 -17.11
CA MET A 130 -10.28 3.93 -17.56
C MET A 130 -10.81 2.96 -16.52
N ASP A 131 -11.83 2.23 -16.87
CA ASP A 131 -12.30 1.09 -16.09
C ASP A 131 -11.19 0.02 -16.09
N PRO A 132 -10.73 -0.44 -14.90
CA PRO A 132 -9.72 -1.49 -14.81
C PRO A 132 -10.08 -2.77 -15.56
N GLU A 133 -11.38 -3.09 -15.68
CA GLU A 133 -11.86 -4.27 -16.40
C GLU A 133 -11.72 -4.12 -17.93
N ARG A 134 -11.65 -2.87 -18.42
CA ARG A 134 -11.57 -2.54 -19.84
C ARG A 134 -10.17 -2.17 -20.31
N VAL A 135 -9.18 -2.22 -19.42
CA VAL A 135 -7.80 -1.82 -19.75
C VAL A 135 -7.24 -2.57 -20.96
N LEU A 136 -7.57 -3.84 -21.14
CA LEU A 136 -7.10 -4.67 -22.26
C LEU A 136 -7.79 -4.37 -23.60
N GLU A 137 -8.86 -3.55 -23.63
CA GLU A 137 -9.43 -3.02 -24.88
C GLU A 137 -8.49 -1.98 -25.52
N VAL A 138 -7.80 -1.19 -24.69
CA VAL A 138 -6.90 -0.11 -25.12
C VAL A 138 -5.44 -0.56 -25.15
N PHE A 139 -5.06 -1.48 -24.27
CA PHE A 139 -3.70 -1.99 -24.14
C PHE A 139 -3.67 -3.48 -24.43
N ARG A 140 -2.48 -3.97 -24.75
CA ARG A 140 -2.18 -5.40 -24.83
C ARG A 140 -1.01 -5.74 -23.92
N GLU A 141 -0.97 -6.95 -23.43
CA GLU A 141 0.21 -7.47 -22.72
C GLU A 141 1.42 -7.52 -23.68
N ALA A 142 2.58 -7.26 -23.13
CA ALA A 142 3.87 -7.32 -23.83
C ALA A 142 4.93 -7.98 -22.95
N SER A 143 6.05 -8.39 -23.53
CA SER A 143 7.22 -8.77 -22.75
C SER A 143 7.93 -7.52 -22.19
N TRP A 144 8.77 -7.70 -21.19
CA TRP A 144 9.60 -6.61 -20.68
C TRP A 144 10.57 -6.08 -21.73
N GLU A 145 11.15 -6.96 -22.56
CA GLU A 145 12.04 -6.58 -23.65
C GLU A 145 11.33 -5.67 -24.65
N GLU A 146 10.15 -6.09 -25.11
CA GLU A 146 9.36 -5.30 -26.06
C GLU A 146 8.97 -3.93 -25.48
N ALA A 147 8.48 -3.91 -24.25
CA ALA A 147 8.02 -2.67 -23.60
C ALA A 147 9.17 -1.68 -23.40
N LEU A 148 10.33 -2.16 -22.95
CA LEU A 148 11.52 -1.33 -22.75
C LEU A 148 12.11 -0.85 -24.08
N GLU A 149 12.12 -1.69 -25.12
CA GLU A 149 12.60 -1.29 -26.45
C GLU A 149 11.70 -0.20 -27.04
N LEU A 150 10.38 -0.35 -26.97
CA LEU A 150 9.43 0.67 -27.44
C LEU A 150 9.59 1.99 -26.70
N ALA A 151 9.71 1.94 -25.37
CA ALA A 151 9.91 3.13 -24.55
C ALA A 151 11.25 3.82 -24.90
N GLY A 152 12.34 3.05 -24.97
CA GLY A 152 13.66 3.55 -25.31
C GLY A 152 13.74 4.12 -26.73
N ALA A 153 13.09 3.47 -27.70
CA ALA A 153 13.01 3.98 -29.07
C ALA A 153 12.25 5.30 -29.14
N GLY A 154 11.11 5.40 -28.45
CA GLY A 154 10.32 6.63 -28.37
C GLY A 154 11.10 7.79 -27.76
N LEU A 155 11.79 7.56 -26.64
CA LEU A 155 12.63 8.56 -26.00
C LEU A 155 13.80 9.01 -26.90
N ARG A 156 14.48 8.07 -27.57
CA ARG A 156 15.54 8.38 -28.55
C ARG A 156 14.99 9.24 -29.68
N GLN A 157 13.84 8.89 -30.24
CA GLN A 157 13.20 9.66 -31.31
C GLN A 157 12.91 11.10 -30.89
N ILE A 158 12.36 11.30 -29.68
CA ILE A 158 12.06 12.64 -29.14
C ILE A 158 13.37 13.43 -28.99
N ARG A 159 14.40 12.85 -28.42
CA ARG A 159 15.72 13.47 -28.27
C ARG A 159 16.31 13.90 -29.62
N ASP A 160 16.27 13.00 -30.59
CA ASP A 160 16.92 13.20 -31.90
C ASP A 160 16.15 14.22 -32.76
N THR A 161 14.83 14.33 -32.56
CA THR A 161 13.96 15.28 -33.25
C THR A 161 13.96 16.67 -32.62
N HIS A 162 13.92 16.74 -31.28
CA HIS A 162 13.68 17.97 -30.54
C HIS A 162 14.85 18.40 -29.65
N GLY A 163 15.94 17.63 -29.65
CA GLY A 163 17.13 17.90 -28.84
C GLY A 163 17.08 17.29 -27.44
N LYS A 164 18.25 17.24 -26.80
CA LYS A 164 18.42 16.55 -25.49
C LYS A 164 17.56 17.12 -24.34
N TYR A 165 17.21 18.39 -24.43
CA TYR A 165 16.39 19.07 -23.40
C TYR A 165 14.89 18.79 -23.55
N ALA A 166 14.44 18.15 -24.63
CA ALA A 166 13.04 17.77 -24.79
C ALA A 166 12.64 16.56 -23.92
N LEU A 167 13.61 15.92 -23.26
CA LEU A 167 13.40 14.84 -22.30
C LEU A 167 13.61 15.31 -20.86
N ALA A 168 13.87 16.61 -20.69
CA ALA A 168 14.18 17.16 -19.39
C ALA A 168 12.93 17.48 -18.59
N ASP A 169 13.11 17.38 -17.35
CA ASP A 169 12.55 17.79 -16.07
C ASP A 169 11.54 16.86 -15.52
#